data_d819a771ee33893190047e1a47a2ee4e
#
_entry.id   d819a771ee33893190047e1a47a2ee4e
#
_cell.length_a   1.000
_cell.length_b   1.000
_cell.length_c   1.000
_cell.angle_alpha   90.00
_cell.angle_beta   90.00
_cell.angle_gamma   90.00
#
_symmetry.space_group_name_H-M   'P 1'
#
loop_
_entity.id
_entity.type
_entity.pdbx_description
1 polymer ?
#
loop_
_entity_poly.entity_id
_entity_poly.type
_entity_poly.pdbx_seq_one_letter_code
_entity_poly.pdbx_strand_id
1 'polypeptide(L)'
;MKAVALICSRCGGRLLVAPGVGIGVCNPCSAACDFSTGEKKSLPVEEPILDPPPGGEPIVRLPFIRFSASAAGERVNVYVMAFALRKIGTPHDDGSKLTVDEIDAPMRPGRADIPPEIAVATAAALARFLALRRIDPDGRKDLRPAAVRLADPTVVVIPYVDRGDRLFNPVTGVAQDRSEVLATPAGSSSRP
;
A
#
# COMPACT_ATOMS: atom_id res chain seq x y z
N MET A 1 25.02 -7.36 15.21
CA MET A 1 23.96 -7.91 14.36
C MET A 1 24.46 -7.96 12.93
N LYS A 2 24.46 -9.12 12.26
CA LYS A 2 24.79 -9.19 10.82
C LYS A 2 23.56 -8.73 10.04
N ALA A 3 23.70 -7.69 9.21
CA ALA A 3 22.66 -7.29 8.27
C ALA A 3 22.47 -8.43 7.25
N VAL A 4 21.35 -9.13 7.32
CA VAL A 4 21.00 -10.13 6.30
C VAL A 4 20.43 -9.36 5.11
N ALA A 5 21.10 -9.43 3.97
CA ALA A 5 20.56 -8.88 2.73
C ALA A 5 19.25 -9.64 2.39
N LEU A 6 18.14 -8.94 2.43
CA LEU A 6 16.85 -9.50 2.04
C LEU A 6 16.80 -9.59 0.52
N ILE A 7 16.80 -10.84 0.04
CA ILE A 7 16.87 -11.17 -1.38
C ILE A 7 15.53 -11.73 -1.83
N CYS A 8 15.07 -11.29 -2.98
CA CYS A 8 13.85 -11.78 -3.61
C CYS A 8 13.99 -13.26 -3.97
N SER A 9 13.05 -14.09 -3.52
CA SER A 9 13.03 -15.53 -3.83
C SER A 9 12.75 -15.84 -5.31
N ARG A 10 12.16 -14.86 -6.05
CA ARG A 10 11.80 -15.04 -7.46
C ARG A 10 12.96 -14.75 -8.42
N CYS A 11 13.74 -13.69 -8.18
CA CYS A 11 14.76 -13.24 -9.15
C CYS A 11 16.15 -12.99 -8.55
N GLY A 12 16.33 -13.18 -7.23
CA GLY A 12 17.60 -12.90 -6.54
C GLY A 12 17.89 -11.40 -6.36
N GLY A 13 17.04 -10.49 -6.80
CA GLY A 13 17.21 -9.05 -6.65
C GLY A 13 17.06 -8.60 -5.19
N ARG A 14 17.60 -7.42 -4.87
CA ARG A 14 17.45 -6.81 -3.53
C ARG A 14 16.01 -6.37 -3.30
N LEU A 15 15.51 -6.63 -2.09
CA LEU A 15 14.20 -6.14 -1.66
C LEU A 15 14.31 -4.72 -1.08
N LEU A 16 13.36 -3.88 -1.43
CA LEU A 16 13.10 -2.60 -0.79
C LEU A 16 12.25 -2.88 0.46
N VAL A 17 12.81 -2.69 1.66
CA VAL A 17 12.22 -3.11 2.94
C VAL A 17 12.34 -1.99 3.96
N ALA A 18 11.26 -1.70 4.67
CA ALA A 18 11.29 -0.85 5.86
C ALA A 18 11.79 -1.64 7.09
N PRO A 19 12.55 -1.01 8.01
CA PRO A 19 13.02 -1.65 9.23
C PRO A 19 11.86 -2.19 10.08
N GLY A 20 11.98 -3.44 10.54
CA GLY A 20 10.99 -4.07 11.43
C GLY A 20 9.68 -4.50 10.76
N VAL A 21 9.53 -4.30 9.45
CA VAL A 21 8.33 -4.70 8.69
C VAL A 21 8.64 -6.00 7.93
N GLY A 22 7.76 -6.96 8.07
CA GLY A 22 7.94 -8.30 7.49
C GLY A 22 7.58 -8.41 6.00
N ILE A 23 7.60 -7.31 5.23
CA ILE A 23 7.31 -7.29 3.80
C ILE A 23 8.33 -6.43 3.05
N GLY A 24 8.74 -6.87 1.86
CA GLY A 24 9.60 -6.10 0.98
C GLY A 24 9.20 -6.21 -0.48
N VAL A 25 9.47 -5.16 -1.27
CA VAL A 25 9.17 -5.10 -2.70
C VAL A 25 10.43 -5.29 -3.52
N CYS A 26 10.34 -6.12 -4.55
CA CYS A 26 11.38 -6.34 -5.55
C CYS A 26 11.01 -5.58 -6.83
N ASN A 27 11.58 -4.40 -7.04
CA ASN A 27 11.33 -3.61 -8.24
C ASN A 27 11.78 -4.27 -9.55
N PRO A 28 12.90 -5.04 -9.60
CA PRO A 28 13.30 -5.74 -10.82
C PRO A 28 12.29 -6.76 -11.36
N CYS A 29 11.51 -7.43 -10.52
CA CYS A 29 10.56 -8.45 -10.97
C CYS A 29 9.10 -8.19 -10.57
N SER A 30 8.81 -6.99 -10.03
CA SER A 30 7.46 -6.57 -9.62
C SER A 30 6.77 -7.61 -8.72
N ALA A 31 7.49 -8.07 -7.68
CA ALA A 31 6.99 -9.00 -6.68
C ALA A 31 7.22 -8.44 -5.28
N ALA A 32 6.31 -8.71 -4.36
CA ALA A 32 6.56 -8.51 -2.93
C ALA A 32 6.80 -9.85 -2.25
N CYS A 33 7.62 -9.83 -1.21
CA CYS A 33 7.87 -10.98 -0.36
C CYS A 33 7.38 -10.65 1.05
N ASP A 34 6.37 -11.38 1.53
CA ASP A 34 5.97 -11.36 2.92
C ASP A 34 6.72 -12.46 3.67
N PHE A 35 7.44 -12.07 4.70
CA PHE A 35 8.23 -12.96 5.58
C PHE A 35 7.86 -12.76 7.07
N SER A 36 6.73 -12.11 7.35
CA SER A 36 6.26 -11.83 8.70
C SER A 36 5.89 -13.09 9.49
N THR A 37 5.53 -14.17 8.80
CA THR A 37 5.11 -15.45 9.42
C THR A 37 6.23 -16.50 9.49
N GLY A 38 7.47 -16.14 9.11
CA GLY A 38 8.60 -17.09 9.00
C GLY A 38 8.64 -17.84 7.67
N GLU A 39 7.54 -17.95 6.95
CA GLU A 39 7.48 -18.48 5.60
C GLU A 39 7.49 -17.34 4.59
N LYS A 40 8.31 -17.46 3.55
CA LYS A 40 8.36 -16.47 2.47
C LYS A 40 7.16 -16.67 1.54
N LYS A 41 6.21 -15.76 1.59
CA LYS A 41 5.08 -15.73 0.66
C LYS A 41 5.31 -14.66 -0.41
N SER A 42 5.23 -15.05 -1.67
CA SER A 42 5.31 -14.10 -2.79
C SER A 42 3.93 -13.49 -3.06
N LEU A 43 3.89 -12.16 -3.19
CA LEU A 43 2.70 -11.40 -3.55
C LEU A 43 2.95 -10.67 -4.87
N PRO A 44 1.94 -10.50 -5.72
CA PRO A 44 2.07 -9.64 -6.89
C PRO A 44 2.23 -8.18 -6.48
N VAL A 45 2.95 -7.41 -7.30
CA VAL A 45 3.02 -5.94 -7.22
C VAL A 45 2.43 -5.39 -8.50
N GLU A 46 1.35 -4.67 -8.38
CA GLU A 46 0.56 -4.12 -9.49
C GLU A 46 0.52 -2.59 -9.43
N GLU A 47 0.44 -1.95 -10.58
CA GLU A 47 0.29 -0.51 -10.73
C GLU A 47 -0.85 -0.23 -11.73
N PRO A 48 -1.83 0.63 -11.41
CA PRO A 48 -2.85 1.00 -12.35
C PRO A 48 -2.26 1.80 -13.51
N ILE A 49 -2.73 1.52 -14.72
CA ILE A 49 -2.38 2.30 -15.92
C ILE A 49 -3.30 3.52 -15.92
N LEU A 50 -2.77 4.64 -15.46
CA LEU A 50 -3.46 5.92 -15.45
C LEU A 50 -2.92 6.82 -16.56
N ASP A 51 -3.72 7.78 -16.98
CA ASP A 51 -3.24 8.82 -17.88
C ASP A 51 -2.07 9.60 -17.26
N PRO A 52 -1.05 9.94 -18.05
CA PRO A 52 0.07 10.71 -17.53
C PRO A 52 -0.42 12.08 -17.03
N PRO A 53 0.18 12.60 -15.93
CA PRO A 53 -0.20 13.91 -15.42
C PRO A 53 0.06 14.99 -16.48
N PRO A 54 -0.83 15.95 -16.63
CA PRO A 54 -0.63 17.07 -17.53
C PRO A 54 0.66 17.82 -17.15
N GLY A 55 1.52 18.10 -18.15
CA GLY A 55 2.77 18.84 -17.93
C GLY A 55 3.99 17.98 -17.55
N GLY A 56 3.88 16.65 -17.47
CA GLY A 56 5.02 15.78 -17.17
C GLY A 56 5.55 15.91 -15.74
N GLU A 57 4.68 16.24 -14.79
CA GLU A 57 5.02 16.34 -13.37
C GLU A 57 5.66 15.03 -12.85
N PRO A 58 6.62 15.12 -11.91
CA PRO A 58 7.23 13.93 -11.31
C PRO A 58 6.22 13.02 -10.63
N ILE A 59 6.47 11.72 -10.65
CA ILE A 59 5.60 10.71 -10.05
C ILE A 59 6.34 10.01 -8.92
N VAL A 60 5.67 9.89 -7.76
CA VAL A 60 6.11 9.07 -6.62
C VAL A 60 5.13 7.91 -6.45
N ARG A 61 5.64 6.69 -6.42
CA ARG A 61 4.85 5.46 -6.34
C ARG A 61 4.74 4.96 -4.92
N LEU A 62 3.55 5.10 -4.35
CA LEU A 62 3.27 4.77 -2.96
C LEU A 62 2.58 3.40 -2.84
N PRO A 63 3.04 2.51 -1.93
CA PRO A 63 2.49 1.18 -1.79
C PRO A 63 1.20 1.16 -0.97
N PHE A 64 0.24 0.36 -1.42
CA PHE A 64 -0.97 -0.05 -0.72
C PHE A 64 -1.03 -1.57 -0.69
N ILE A 65 -1.78 -2.14 0.23
CA ILE A 65 -2.13 -3.57 0.21
C ILE A 65 -3.63 -3.66 -0.08
N ARG A 66 -3.96 -4.27 -1.22
CA ARG A 66 -5.32 -4.58 -1.62
C ARG A 66 -5.69 -5.97 -1.16
N PHE A 67 -6.91 -6.14 -0.68
CA PHE A 67 -7.55 -7.41 -0.38
C PHE A 67 -8.88 -7.51 -1.11
N SER A 68 -9.22 -8.67 -1.62
CA SER A 68 -10.60 -9.04 -1.91
C SER A 68 -11.31 -9.37 -0.60
N ALA A 69 -12.28 -8.56 -0.21
CA ALA A 69 -13.07 -8.76 1.00
C ALA A 69 -14.48 -9.25 0.67
N SER A 70 -15.01 -10.16 1.47
CA SER A 70 -16.39 -10.62 1.33
C SER A 70 -17.07 -10.77 2.69
N ALA A 71 -18.33 -10.32 2.78
CA ALA A 71 -19.22 -10.52 3.92
C ALA A 71 -20.67 -10.41 3.47
N ALA A 72 -21.57 -11.18 4.07
CA ALA A 72 -23.02 -11.16 3.78
C ALA A 72 -23.37 -11.29 2.28
N GLY A 73 -22.57 -12.04 1.51
CA GLY A 73 -22.76 -12.24 0.08
C GLY A 73 -22.22 -11.11 -0.82
N GLU A 74 -21.77 -10.01 -0.25
CA GLU A 74 -21.16 -8.91 -0.98
C GLU A 74 -19.64 -9.08 -1.09
N ARG A 75 -19.05 -8.52 -2.16
CA ARG A 75 -17.60 -8.49 -2.38
C ARG A 75 -17.17 -7.07 -2.67
N VAL A 76 -16.02 -6.67 -2.10
CA VAL A 76 -15.40 -5.36 -2.32
C VAL A 76 -13.89 -5.50 -2.35
N ASN A 77 -13.22 -4.65 -3.11
CA ASN A 77 -11.78 -4.48 -2.99
C ASN A 77 -11.50 -3.44 -1.90
N VAL A 78 -10.60 -3.76 -1.00
CA VAL A 78 -10.21 -2.90 0.12
C VAL A 78 -8.75 -2.55 -0.01
N TYR A 79 -8.44 -1.26 0.06
CA TYR A 79 -7.08 -0.72 -0.04
C TYR A 79 -6.62 -0.18 1.30
N VAL A 80 -5.50 -0.69 1.80
CA VAL A 80 -4.87 -0.23 3.03
C VAL A 80 -3.56 0.45 2.67
N MET A 81 -3.38 1.70 3.08
CA MET A 81 -2.12 2.41 2.92
C MET A 81 -1.01 1.61 3.59
N ALA A 82 0.06 1.32 2.85
CA ALA A 82 1.20 0.56 3.35
C ALA A 82 2.42 1.45 3.64
N PHE A 83 2.24 2.76 3.74
CA PHE A 83 3.25 3.73 4.16
C PHE A 83 2.74 4.52 5.37
N ALA A 84 3.65 4.94 6.24
CA ALA A 84 3.29 5.71 7.42
C ALA A 84 3.20 7.21 7.09
N LEU A 85 2.17 7.86 7.64
CA LEU A 85 2.14 9.30 7.77
C LEU A 85 2.73 9.67 9.14
N ARG A 86 3.67 10.59 9.18
CA ARG A 86 4.43 10.90 10.41
C ARG A 86 3.67 11.75 11.41
N LYS A 87 2.67 12.50 11.01
CA LYS A 87 1.81 13.24 11.94
C LYS A 87 0.63 12.39 12.40
N ILE A 88 0.55 12.20 13.71
CA ILE A 88 -0.61 11.62 14.38
C ILE A 88 -1.78 12.60 14.20
N GLY A 89 -2.86 12.16 13.59
CA GLY A 89 -4.11 12.95 13.43
C GLY A 89 -4.51 13.27 12.00
N THR A 90 -3.66 13.00 10.99
CA THR A 90 -4.11 13.02 9.61
C THR A 90 -4.91 11.73 9.34
N PRO A 91 -6.18 11.81 8.93
CA PRO A 91 -6.96 10.62 8.66
C PRO A 91 -6.31 9.81 7.55
N HIS A 92 -6.20 8.51 7.73
CA HIS A 92 -5.80 7.55 6.69
C HIS A 92 -6.92 7.43 5.63
N ASP A 93 -7.26 8.55 5.02
CA ASP A 93 -8.49 8.68 4.24
C ASP A 93 -8.32 8.13 2.82
N ASP A 94 -7.08 8.07 2.34
CA ASP A 94 -6.80 7.67 0.96
C ASP A 94 -7.15 6.19 0.69
N GLY A 95 -6.80 5.30 1.63
CA GLY A 95 -7.18 3.90 1.53
C GLY A 95 -8.69 3.69 1.61
N SER A 96 -9.37 4.47 2.45
CA SER A 96 -10.83 4.47 2.55
C SER A 96 -11.47 4.96 1.26
N LYS A 97 -10.97 6.05 0.67
CA LYS A 97 -11.46 6.57 -0.61
C LYS A 97 -11.22 5.60 -1.75
N LEU A 98 -10.02 5.03 -1.89
CA LEU A 98 -9.73 4.00 -2.89
C LEU A 98 -10.67 2.79 -2.75
N THR A 99 -11.07 2.45 -1.51
CA THR A 99 -12.03 1.37 -1.26
C THR A 99 -13.44 1.74 -1.73
N VAL A 100 -13.82 3.01 -1.67
CA VAL A 100 -15.13 3.49 -2.12
C VAL A 100 -15.16 3.72 -3.63
N ASP A 101 -14.13 4.40 -4.16
CA ASP A 101 -14.12 4.86 -5.54
C ASP A 101 -13.71 3.74 -6.51
N GLU A 102 -13.07 2.69 -5.99
CA GLU A 102 -12.45 1.59 -6.73
C GLU A 102 -11.50 2.06 -7.85
N ILE A 103 -10.50 1.28 -8.15
CA ILE A 103 -9.59 1.59 -9.27
C ILE A 103 -10.16 0.92 -10.52
N ASP A 104 -10.85 1.69 -11.36
CA ASP A 104 -11.34 1.24 -12.66
C ASP A 104 -10.27 1.52 -13.75
N ALA A 105 -9.14 0.83 -13.63
CA ALA A 105 -8.05 0.94 -14.59
C ALA A 105 -7.38 -0.42 -14.75
N PRO A 106 -6.88 -0.76 -15.96
CA PRO A 106 -6.09 -1.96 -16.17
C PRO A 106 -4.81 -1.90 -15.34
N MET A 107 -4.39 -3.06 -14.83
CA MET A 107 -3.20 -3.20 -13.99
C MET A 107 -2.01 -3.70 -14.82
N ARG A 108 -0.82 -3.24 -14.46
CA ARG A 108 0.46 -3.71 -14.98
C ARG A 108 1.40 -4.08 -13.83
N PRO A 109 2.51 -4.79 -14.08
CA PRO A 109 3.56 -4.99 -13.09
C PRO A 109 4.08 -3.63 -12.56
N GLY A 110 4.05 -3.46 -11.23
CA GLY A 110 4.35 -2.20 -10.56
C GLY A 110 5.76 -2.14 -9.96
N ARG A 111 6.18 -0.93 -9.57
CA ARG A 111 7.40 -0.65 -8.81
C ARG A 111 7.08 0.36 -7.72
N ALA A 112 7.60 0.14 -6.51
CA ALA A 112 7.43 1.08 -5.40
C ALA A 112 8.67 1.96 -5.25
N ASP A 113 8.47 3.27 -4.99
CA ASP A 113 9.57 4.19 -4.71
C ASP A 113 9.93 4.21 -3.22
N ILE A 114 8.98 3.84 -2.35
CA ILE A 114 9.21 3.63 -0.93
C ILE A 114 8.82 2.21 -0.52
N PRO A 115 9.44 1.64 0.52
CA PRO A 115 9.06 0.32 1.02
C PRO A 115 7.69 0.35 1.69
N PRO A 116 6.95 -0.78 1.69
CA PRO A 116 5.83 -0.93 2.61
C PRO A 116 6.28 -0.83 4.07
N GLU A 117 5.55 -0.07 4.87
CA GLU A 117 5.84 0.15 6.30
C GLU A 117 4.82 -0.54 7.23
N ILE A 118 3.92 -1.34 6.68
CA ILE A 118 2.93 -2.10 7.42
C ILE A 118 2.94 -3.56 6.95
N ALA A 119 2.95 -4.49 7.89
CA ALA A 119 2.90 -5.92 7.59
C ALA A 119 1.52 -6.33 7.04
N VAL A 120 1.49 -7.37 6.20
CA VAL A 120 0.25 -7.90 5.61
C VAL A 120 -0.79 -8.26 6.67
N ALA A 121 -0.36 -8.85 7.80
CA ALA A 121 -1.26 -9.21 8.90
C ALA A 121 -1.94 -7.98 9.54
N THR A 122 -1.19 -6.88 9.73
CA THR A 122 -1.73 -5.62 10.26
C THR A 122 -2.67 -4.98 9.25
N ALA A 123 -2.27 -4.94 7.97
CA ALA A 123 -3.13 -4.46 6.89
C ALA A 123 -4.43 -5.27 6.80
N ALA A 124 -4.38 -6.58 6.98
CA ALA A 124 -5.56 -7.45 6.99
C ALA A 124 -6.53 -7.12 8.14
N ALA A 125 -6.01 -6.76 9.32
CA ALA A 125 -6.85 -6.32 10.43
C ALA A 125 -7.60 -5.02 10.06
N LEU A 126 -6.90 -4.01 9.54
CA LEU A 126 -7.49 -2.75 9.08
C LEU A 126 -8.48 -2.96 7.92
N ALA A 127 -8.14 -3.83 6.96
CA ALA A 127 -8.99 -4.14 5.82
C ALA A 127 -10.37 -4.65 6.22
N ARG A 128 -10.48 -5.43 7.30
CA ARG A 128 -11.79 -5.89 7.80
C ARG A 128 -12.69 -4.74 8.23
N PHE A 129 -12.14 -3.73 8.89
CA PHE A 129 -12.91 -2.55 9.30
C PHE A 129 -13.33 -1.70 8.08
N LEU A 130 -12.43 -1.50 7.12
CA LEU A 130 -12.76 -0.77 5.89
C LEU A 130 -13.83 -1.50 5.06
N ALA A 131 -13.73 -2.82 4.95
CA ALA A 131 -14.75 -3.64 4.28
C ALA A 131 -16.12 -3.49 4.94
N LEU A 132 -16.18 -3.54 6.27
CA LEU A 132 -17.43 -3.35 7.00
C LEU A 132 -18.06 -1.99 6.72
N ARG A 133 -17.27 -0.92 6.80
CA ARG A 133 -17.76 0.43 6.50
C ARG A 133 -18.30 0.56 5.07
N ARG A 134 -17.81 -0.23 4.15
CA ARG A 134 -18.29 -0.24 2.76
C ARG A 134 -19.52 -1.12 2.57
N ILE A 135 -19.55 -2.32 3.18
CA ILE A 135 -20.61 -3.31 3.02
C ILE A 135 -21.83 -2.99 3.90
N ASP A 136 -21.60 -2.41 5.07
CA ASP A 136 -22.63 -2.09 6.07
C ASP A 136 -22.40 -0.69 6.67
N PRO A 137 -22.49 0.36 5.85
CA PRO A 137 -22.17 1.73 6.30
C PRO A 137 -23.08 2.22 7.43
N ASP A 138 -24.31 1.73 7.49
CA ASP A 138 -25.31 2.13 8.48
C ASP A 138 -25.37 1.17 9.69
N GLY A 139 -24.56 0.11 9.72
CA GLY A 139 -24.56 -0.89 10.79
C GLY A 139 -25.84 -1.75 10.87
N ARG A 140 -26.64 -1.76 9.79
CA ARG A 140 -27.96 -2.44 9.79
C ARG A 140 -27.86 -3.97 9.70
N LYS A 141 -26.72 -4.49 9.18
CA LYS A 141 -26.50 -5.93 9.02
C LYS A 141 -25.86 -6.57 10.25
N ASP A 142 -25.57 -5.79 11.29
CA ASP A 142 -24.88 -6.21 12.53
C ASP A 142 -23.62 -7.07 12.26
N LEU A 143 -22.87 -6.70 11.23
CA LEU A 143 -21.66 -7.41 10.83
C LEU A 143 -20.50 -7.04 11.76
N ARG A 144 -19.70 -8.05 12.12
CA ARG A 144 -18.46 -7.85 12.90
C ARG A 144 -17.22 -8.05 12.00
N PRO A 145 -16.07 -7.46 12.34
CA PRO A 145 -14.83 -7.64 11.58
C PRO A 145 -14.47 -9.12 11.36
N ALA A 146 -14.78 -9.99 12.31
CA ALA A 146 -14.56 -11.43 12.21
C ALA A 146 -15.40 -12.14 11.12
N ALA A 147 -16.52 -11.54 10.72
CA ALA A 147 -17.37 -12.06 9.64
C ALA A 147 -16.81 -11.74 8.25
N VAL A 148 -15.86 -10.82 8.15
CA VAL A 148 -15.23 -10.45 6.88
C VAL A 148 -14.14 -11.45 6.53
N ARG A 149 -14.30 -12.10 5.38
CA ARG A 149 -13.25 -12.95 4.78
C ARG A 149 -12.41 -12.12 3.86
N LEU A 150 -11.09 -12.24 3.99
CA LEU A 150 -10.11 -11.59 3.13
C LEU A 150 -9.38 -12.65 2.30
N ALA A 151 -9.17 -12.34 1.04
CA ALA A 151 -8.40 -13.17 0.11
C ALA A 151 -7.47 -12.29 -0.74
N ASP A 152 -6.54 -12.93 -1.43
CA ASP A 152 -5.73 -12.39 -2.51
C ASP A 152 -4.99 -11.08 -2.17
N PRO A 153 -4.17 -11.05 -1.10
CA PRO A 153 -3.38 -9.88 -0.79
C PRO A 153 -2.45 -9.54 -1.96
N THR A 154 -2.54 -8.31 -2.43
CA THR A 154 -1.76 -7.77 -3.54
C THR A 154 -1.16 -6.45 -3.12
N VAL A 155 0.11 -6.21 -3.40
CA VAL A 155 0.68 -4.87 -3.26
C VAL A 155 0.27 -4.07 -4.49
N VAL A 156 -0.50 -3.02 -4.29
CA VAL A 156 -0.88 -2.08 -5.34
C VAL A 156 -0.09 -0.80 -5.14
N VAL A 157 0.56 -0.34 -6.19
CA VAL A 157 1.39 0.85 -6.15
C VAL A 157 0.66 1.96 -6.89
N ILE A 158 0.29 3.00 -6.17
CA ILE A 158 -0.44 4.13 -6.74
C ILE A 158 0.55 5.24 -7.13
N PRO A 159 0.54 5.70 -8.40
CA PRO A 159 1.37 6.81 -8.84
C PRO A 159 0.77 8.14 -8.36
N TYR A 160 1.43 8.80 -7.42
CA TYR A 160 1.10 10.14 -6.94
C TYR A 160 1.86 11.18 -7.75
N VAL A 161 1.20 12.25 -8.11
CA VAL A 161 1.82 13.41 -8.76
C VAL A 161 2.51 14.26 -7.70
N ASP A 162 3.82 14.48 -7.86
CA ASP A 162 4.63 15.32 -6.95
C ASP A 162 4.54 16.79 -7.39
N ARG A 163 3.88 17.62 -6.58
CA ARG A 163 3.72 19.05 -6.79
C ARG A 163 4.54 19.89 -5.80
N GLY A 164 5.70 19.37 -5.42
CA GLY A 164 6.66 20.05 -4.55
C GLY A 164 6.40 19.81 -3.07
N ASP A 165 5.44 20.46 -2.47
CA ASP A 165 5.06 20.31 -1.06
C ASP A 165 4.01 19.22 -0.82
N ARG A 166 3.30 18.80 -1.88
CA ARG A 166 2.22 17.82 -1.82
C ARG A 166 2.34 16.71 -2.85
N LEU A 167 1.94 15.52 -2.43
CA LEU A 167 1.72 14.35 -3.28
C LEU A 167 0.23 14.20 -3.53
N PHE A 168 -0.18 14.29 -4.77
CA PHE A 168 -1.57 14.25 -5.19
C PHE A 168 -1.92 12.88 -5.79
N ASN A 169 -2.93 12.23 -5.23
CA ASN A 169 -3.46 10.96 -5.76
C ASN A 169 -4.43 11.24 -6.92
N PRO A 170 -4.12 10.88 -8.15
CA PRO A 170 -4.98 11.17 -9.29
C PRO A 170 -6.27 10.33 -9.31
N VAL A 171 -6.34 9.22 -8.56
CA VAL A 171 -7.54 8.37 -8.48
C VAL A 171 -8.56 8.96 -7.52
N THR A 172 -8.13 9.36 -6.32
CA THR A 172 -9.02 9.79 -5.24
C THR A 172 -9.14 11.31 -5.11
N GLY A 173 -8.25 12.06 -5.76
CA GLY A 173 -8.15 13.51 -5.58
C GLY A 173 -7.55 13.94 -4.23
N VAL A 174 -7.11 13.00 -3.39
CA VAL A 174 -6.52 13.31 -2.09
C VAL A 174 -5.09 13.81 -2.25
N ALA A 175 -4.75 14.87 -1.50
CA ALA A 175 -3.40 15.40 -1.41
C ALA A 175 -2.78 15.09 -0.05
N GLN A 176 -1.58 14.52 -0.05
CA GLN A 176 -0.78 14.24 1.13
C GLN A 176 0.37 15.25 1.23
N ASP A 177 0.77 15.61 2.44
CA ASP A 177 1.98 16.40 2.64
C ASP A 177 3.20 15.56 2.27
N ARG A 178 4.01 16.06 1.34
CA ARG A 178 5.19 15.34 0.84
C ARG A 178 6.19 15.02 1.95
N SER A 179 6.38 15.95 2.88
CA SER A 179 7.33 15.80 3.99
C SER A 179 6.88 14.73 4.99
N GLU A 180 5.56 14.49 5.09
CA GLU A 180 5.01 13.42 5.94
C GLU A 180 5.21 12.03 5.34
N VAL A 181 5.18 11.92 4.01
CA VAL A 181 5.32 10.65 3.28
C VAL A 181 6.78 10.32 3.01
N LEU A 182 7.56 11.29 2.54
CA LEU A 182 8.93 11.08 2.03
C LEU A 182 10.00 11.59 2.99
N ALA A 183 9.71 11.76 4.27
CA ALA A 183 10.72 12.25 5.19
C ALA A 183 11.92 11.29 5.20
N THR A 184 13.08 11.84 4.87
CA THR A 184 14.38 11.17 4.95
C THR A 184 14.56 10.60 6.37
N PRO A 185 14.92 9.32 6.54
CA PRO A 185 15.24 8.80 7.85
C PRO A 185 16.33 9.68 8.46
N ALA A 186 16.08 10.20 9.65
CA ALA A 186 17.07 10.98 10.41
C ALA A 186 18.32 10.10 10.62
N GLY A 187 19.35 10.27 9.79
CA GLY A 187 20.57 9.47 9.88
C GLY A 187 21.47 9.47 8.65
N SER A 188 21.05 10.00 7.52
CA SER A 188 21.97 10.20 6.37
C SER A 188 22.62 11.58 6.42
N SER A 189 23.27 11.93 7.54
CA SER A 189 24.29 12.96 7.48
C SER A 189 25.47 12.37 6.72
N SER A 190 25.57 12.66 5.42
CA SER A 190 26.83 12.60 4.69
C SER A 190 27.85 13.40 5.49
N ARG A 191 28.72 12.70 6.24
CA ARG A 191 29.99 13.30 6.65
C ARG A 191 30.84 13.45 5.42
N PRO A 192 31.47 14.64 5.25
CA PRO A 192 32.42 14.89 4.19
C PRO A 192 33.67 14.00 4.31
#